data_33cdbd1fbbbdb99831b25d8afcdf048f
#
_entry.id   33cdbd1fbbbdb99831b25d8afcdf048f
#
_cell.length_a   1.000
_cell.length_b   1.000
_cell.length_c   1.000
_cell.angle_alpha   90.00
_cell.angle_beta   90.00
_cell.angle_gamma   90.00
#
_symmetry.space_group_name_H-M   'P 1'
#
loop_
_entity.id
_entity.type
_entity.pdbx_description
1 polymer ?
#
loop_
_entity_poly.entity_id
_entity_poly.type
_entity_poly.pdbx_seq_one_letter_code
_entity_poly.pdbx_strand_id
1 'polypeptide(L)'
;LFNLYFTPGFFEIEIKDGRLTGSLMDLLKRASPRLIIALGMTLVIATEGIDISVGSIAAIAGALAVLTIRGGDITYLATQGTSTVPLILIIVVALSAAALCGLFNGILIAIVKIQPIIATLILMVAGRGLAMLFTGGYVLNYDHPTYESLGVGDWFGVPVPIFLAVGTFLLIWLVTTRTPLGLLIQSTGGNETASRYSGTNTKVVKIIVYVMIGLCSGLAGIIFTADVQSADAAFIGLWIELEAILAVVIGGTAMTGGRYSLAGTVVGALIIQTLITTLLTRAVPVQYTLIFQASVVVIVLILQSSKVKELAFKRRAKKEARSHA
;
A
#
# COMPACT_ATOMS: atom_id res chain seq x y z
N LEU A 1 7.07 -22.48 -3.05
CA LEU A 1 7.62 -23.72 -3.61
C LEU A 1 8.85 -23.43 -4.48
N PHE A 2 8.81 -22.48 -5.43
CA PHE A 2 9.97 -22.17 -6.29
C PHE A 2 11.22 -21.82 -5.48
N ASN A 3 11.13 -20.88 -4.53
CA ASN A 3 12.27 -20.45 -3.71
C ASN A 3 12.79 -21.54 -2.74
N LEU A 4 11.93 -22.44 -2.30
CA LEU A 4 12.33 -23.60 -1.51
C LEU A 4 13.28 -24.54 -2.27
N TYR A 5 13.04 -24.68 -3.57
CA TYR A 5 13.82 -25.62 -4.41
C TYR A 5 15.06 -24.95 -5.04
N PHE A 6 14.90 -23.70 -5.51
CA PHE A 6 15.94 -23.04 -6.31
C PHE A 6 16.82 -22.05 -5.53
N THR A 7 16.44 -21.68 -4.30
CA THR A 7 17.20 -20.72 -3.49
C THR A 7 17.41 -21.30 -2.07
N PRO A 8 18.43 -22.14 -1.87
CA PRO A 8 18.76 -22.67 -0.54
C PRO A 8 18.92 -21.51 0.45
N GLY A 9 18.36 -21.66 1.66
CA GLY A 9 18.44 -20.61 2.69
C GLY A 9 17.45 -19.44 2.55
N PHE A 10 16.58 -19.41 1.53
CA PHE A 10 15.64 -18.27 1.34
C PHE A 10 14.70 -18.04 2.53
N PHE A 11 14.36 -19.08 3.27
CA PHE A 11 13.51 -19.00 4.46
C PHE A 11 14.28 -19.12 5.78
N GLU A 12 15.60 -19.13 5.71
CA GLU A 12 16.43 -19.19 6.91
C GLU A 12 16.40 -17.86 7.64
N ILE A 13 16.25 -17.94 8.95
CA ILE A 13 16.33 -16.81 9.87
C ILE A 13 17.59 -17.01 10.68
N GLU A 14 18.52 -16.10 10.60
CA GLU A 14 19.74 -16.08 11.40
C GLU A 14 19.61 -14.98 12.46
N ILE A 15 20.21 -15.25 13.62
CA ILE A 15 20.38 -14.22 14.65
C ILE A 15 21.82 -13.75 14.59
N LYS A 16 22.02 -12.50 14.10
CA LYS A 16 23.33 -11.83 14.09
C LYS A 16 23.25 -10.58 14.96
N ASP A 17 24.15 -10.46 15.92
CA ASP A 17 24.21 -9.30 16.83
C ASP A 17 22.88 -8.98 17.54
N GLY A 18 22.11 -10.02 17.90
CA GLY A 18 20.79 -9.84 18.53
C GLY A 18 19.67 -9.42 17.59
N ARG A 19 19.92 -9.39 16.28
CA ARG A 19 18.94 -9.04 15.23
C ARG A 19 18.54 -10.26 14.43
N LEU A 20 17.26 -10.36 14.14
CA LEU A 20 16.74 -11.35 13.18
C LEU A 20 17.06 -10.88 11.76
N THR A 21 17.94 -11.61 11.10
CA THR A 21 18.41 -11.34 9.74
C THR A 21 18.05 -12.52 8.82
N GLY A 22 18.05 -12.26 7.53
CA GLY A 22 17.78 -13.28 6.51
C GLY A 22 16.76 -12.80 5.48
N SER A 23 16.69 -13.49 4.37
CA SER A 23 15.83 -13.11 3.24
C SER A 23 14.36 -12.98 3.60
N LEU A 24 13.89 -13.74 4.60
CA LEU A 24 12.50 -13.62 5.09
C LEU A 24 12.25 -12.29 5.81
N MET A 25 13.20 -11.83 6.65
CA MET A 25 13.09 -10.56 7.35
C MET A 25 13.15 -9.39 6.37
N ASP A 26 14.05 -9.45 5.39
CA ASP A 26 14.16 -8.46 4.33
C ASP A 26 12.89 -8.41 3.48
N LEU A 27 12.30 -9.57 3.17
CA LEU A 27 11.02 -9.67 2.46
C LEU A 27 9.91 -8.99 3.25
N LEU A 28 9.76 -9.29 4.54
CA LEU A 28 8.73 -8.70 5.40
C LEU A 28 8.93 -7.19 5.58
N LYS A 29 10.17 -6.73 5.77
CA LYS A 29 10.54 -5.31 5.85
C LYS A 29 10.09 -4.58 4.58
N ARG A 30 10.47 -5.08 3.40
CA ARG A 30 10.12 -4.49 2.10
C ARG A 30 8.63 -4.62 1.76
N ALA A 31 7.94 -5.66 2.26
CA ALA A 31 6.50 -5.81 2.12
C ALA A 31 5.71 -4.79 2.93
N SER A 32 6.26 -4.30 4.05
CA SER A 32 5.53 -3.49 5.03
C SER A 32 4.86 -2.25 4.45
N PRO A 33 5.53 -1.33 3.71
CA PRO A 33 4.86 -0.17 3.14
C PRO A 33 3.82 -0.53 2.08
N ARG A 34 4.08 -1.58 1.28
CA ARG A 34 3.13 -2.10 0.28
C ARG A 34 1.88 -2.65 0.94
N LEU A 35 2.06 -3.41 2.02
CA LEU A 35 0.98 -3.98 2.81
C LEU A 35 0.11 -2.88 3.43
N ILE A 36 0.72 -1.85 4.01
CA ILE A 36 0.00 -0.72 4.61
C ILE A 36 -0.92 -0.06 3.57
N ILE A 37 -0.41 0.25 2.38
CA ILE A 37 -1.22 0.83 1.28
C ILE A 37 -2.30 -0.15 0.83
N ALA A 38 -1.98 -1.44 0.64
CA ALA A 38 -2.93 -2.45 0.20
C ALA A 38 -4.10 -2.63 1.20
N LEU A 39 -3.84 -2.51 2.50
CA LEU A 39 -4.89 -2.54 3.52
C LEU A 39 -5.87 -1.36 3.37
N GLY A 40 -5.37 -0.15 3.15
CA GLY A 40 -6.20 1.02 2.84
C GLY A 40 -6.96 0.83 1.50
N MET A 41 -6.28 0.34 0.47
CA MET A 41 -6.88 0.04 -0.84
C MET A 41 -8.00 -0.98 -0.75
N THR A 42 -7.91 -1.96 0.17
CA THR A 42 -8.98 -2.94 0.43
C THR A 42 -10.28 -2.26 0.79
N LEU A 43 -10.24 -1.23 1.63
CA LEU A 43 -11.44 -0.49 2.04
C LEU A 43 -12.01 0.35 0.90
N VAL A 44 -11.14 0.96 0.09
CA VAL A 44 -11.56 1.74 -1.08
C VAL A 44 -12.24 0.83 -2.11
N ILE A 45 -11.63 -0.31 -2.45
CA ILE A 45 -12.22 -1.28 -3.39
C ILE A 45 -13.50 -1.86 -2.81
N ALA A 46 -13.58 -2.09 -1.50
CA ALA A 46 -14.80 -2.53 -0.83
C ALA A 46 -15.97 -1.55 -0.98
N THR A 47 -15.72 -0.25 -1.17
CA THR A 47 -16.74 0.78 -1.48
C THR A 47 -16.95 1.02 -2.99
N GLU A 48 -16.52 0.08 -3.84
CA GLU A 48 -16.60 0.21 -5.31
C GLU A 48 -15.75 1.37 -5.86
N GLY A 49 -14.67 1.74 -5.13
CA GLY A 49 -13.72 2.77 -5.54
C GLY A 49 -12.39 2.18 -5.96
N ILE A 50 -11.55 3.01 -6.58
CA ILE A 50 -10.14 2.73 -6.85
C ILE A 50 -9.38 4.03 -6.59
N ASP A 51 -8.24 3.94 -5.87
CA ASP A 51 -7.37 5.08 -5.63
C ASP A 51 -5.99 4.85 -6.26
N ILE A 52 -5.74 5.52 -7.37
CA ILE A 52 -4.44 5.46 -8.06
C ILE A 52 -3.49 6.57 -7.62
N SER A 53 -3.89 7.43 -6.68
CA SER A 53 -3.06 8.54 -6.18
C SER A 53 -2.16 8.16 -4.98
N VAL A 54 -2.27 6.93 -4.47
CA VAL A 54 -1.57 6.49 -3.26
C VAL A 54 -0.06 6.69 -3.34
N GLY A 55 0.55 6.50 -4.50
CA GLY A 55 1.97 6.72 -4.72
C GLY A 55 2.37 8.20 -4.66
N SER A 56 1.55 9.10 -5.20
CA SER A 56 1.77 10.54 -5.11
C SER A 56 1.51 11.09 -3.70
N ILE A 57 0.53 10.54 -2.98
CA ILE A 57 0.29 10.86 -1.56
C ILE A 57 1.49 10.44 -0.70
N ALA A 58 2.04 9.24 -0.95
CA ALA A 58 3.26 8.79 -0.28
C ALA A 58 4.45 9.70 -0.57
N ALA A 59 4.59 10.17 -1.82
CA ALA A 59 5.63 11.12 -2.20
C ALA A 59 5.47 12.49 -1.52
N ILE A 60 4.24 13.02 -1.44
CA ILE A 60 3.95 14.28 -0.72
C ILE A 60 4.31 14.13 0.76
N ALA A 61 3.86 13.05 1.40
CA ALA A 61 4.13 12.83 2.82
C ALA A 61 5.62 12.67 3.11
N GLY A 62 6.34 11.88 2.29
CA GLY A 62 7.77 11.70 2.41
C GLY A 62 8.57 12.98 2.15
N ALA A 63 8.20 13.74 1.11
CA ALA A 63 8.82 15.04 0.81
C ALA A 63 8.63 16.03 1.97
N LEU A 64 7.42 16.16 2.51
CA LEU A 64 7.13 17.04 3.63
C LEU A 64 7.81 16.59 4.93
N ALA A 65 7.92 15.28 5.17
CA ALA A 65 8.66 14.77 6.31
C ALA A 65 10.13 15.23 6.25
N VAL A 66 10.79 15.00 5.12
CA VAL A 66 12.20 15.40 4.94
C VAL A 66 12.37 16.92 4.92
N LEU A 67 11.45 17.66 4.29
CA LEU A 67 11.47 19.11 4.30
C LEU A 67 11.31 19.68 5.74
N THR A 68 10.48 19.05 6.57
CA THR A 68 10.32 19.41 7.98
C THR A 68 11.61 19.16 8.77
N ILE A 69 12.28 18.03 8.55
CA ILE A 69 13.59 17.70 9.14
C ILE A 69 14.61 18.78 8.79
N ARG A 70 14.60 19.26 7.56
CA ARG A 70 15.53 20.27 7.04
C ARG A 70 15.16 21.73 7.39
N GLY A 71 14.10 21.93 8.16
CA GLY A 71 13.63 23.27 8.54
C GLY A 71 13.16 24.13 7.35
N GLY A 72 12.72 23.49 6.26
CA GLY A 72 12.25 24.16 5.04
C GLY A 72 13.35 24.42 4.00
N ASP A 73 14.58 23.98 4.23
CA ASP A 73 15.67 24.16 3.29
C ASP A 73 15.61 23.14 2.15
N ILE A 74 15.44 23.64 0.91
CA ILE A 74 15.41 22.86 -0.33
C ILE A 74 16.73 22.88 -1.09
N THR A 75 17.79 23.49 -0.55
CA THR A 75 19.09 23.58 -1.25
C THR A 75 19.78 22.23 -1.27
N TYR A 76 20.24 21.79 -2.45
CA TYR A 76 20.87 20.49 -2.66
C TYR A 76 22.15 20.27 -1.80
N LEU A 77 22.87 21.35 -1.48
CA LEU A 77 24.21 21.29 -0.88
C LEU A 77 24.20 21.28 0.66
N ALA A 78 23.08 21.51 1.31
CA ALA A 78 23.03 21.56 2.76
C ALA A 78 22.81 20.18 3.36
N THR A 79 23.86 19.39 3.53
CA THR A 79 23.92 18.43 4.62
C THR A 79 24.04 19.23 5.90
N GLN A 80 22.94 19.71 6.42
CA GLN A 80 22.88 20.32 7.74
C GLN A 80 23.19 19.22 8.74
N GLY A 81 23.86 19.55 9.82
CA GLY A 81 24.14 18.60 10.91
C GLY A 81 22.85 17.95 11.42
N THR A 82 23.00 16.98 12.30
CA THR A 82 21.87 16.20 12.86
C THR A 82 20.71 17.10 13.29
N SER A 83 19.55 16.91 12.67
CA SER A 83 18.36 17.71 12.95
C SER A 83 17.80 17.40 14.34
N THR A 84 17.39 18.44 15.06
CA THR A 84 16.77 18.35 16.40
C THR A 84 15.23 18.46 16.38
N VAL A 85 14.62 18.46 15.20
CA VAL A 85 13.16 18.55 15.05
C VAL A 85 12.51 17.32 15.71
N PRO A 86 11.48 17.50 16.58
CA PRO A 86 10.82 16.37 17.23
C PRO A 86 10.18 15.43 16.21
N LEU A 87 10.42 14.12 16.35
CA LEU A 87 9.86 13.08 15.47
C LEU A 87 8.34 13.19 15.32
N ILE A 88 7.63 13.51 16.43
CA ILE A 88 6.18 13.64 16.40
C ILE A 88 5.70 14.76 15.47
N LEU A 89 6.44 15.88 15.39
CA LEU A 89 6.10 16.96 14.47
C LEU A 89 6.25 16.53 13.02
N ILE A 90 7.32 15.81 12.69
CA ILE A 90 7.57 15.28 11.35
C ILE A 90 6.42 14.35 10.93
N ILE A 91 6.04 13.42 11.80
CA ILE A 91 4.95 12.47 11.55
C ILE A 91 3.61 13.19 11.39
N VAL A 92 3.30 14.15 12.28
CA VAL A 92 2.04 14.90 12.23
C VAL A 92 1.92 15.71 10.94
N VAL A 93 2.98 16.40 10.52
CA VAL A 93 2.98 17.16 9.27
C VAL A 93 2.76 16.24 8.06
N ALA A 94 3.52 15.16 7.97
CA ALA A 94 3.41 14.20 6.86
C ALA A 94 2.03 13.53 6.79
N LEU A 95 1.51 13.03 7.92
CA LEU A 95 0.22 12.36 7.96
C LEU A 95 -0.94 13.33 7.79
N SER A 96 -0.85 14.57 8.27
CA SER A 96 -1.88 15.59 8.04
C SER A 96 -2.00 15.93 6.56
N ALA A 97 -0.88 16.10 5.85
CA ALA A 97 -0.88 16.33 4.42
C ALA A 97 -1.48 15.14 3.65
N ALA A 98 -1.11 13.93 4.03
CA ALA A 98 -1.67 12.71 3.44
C ALA A 98 -3.19 12.57 3.68
N ALA A 99 -3.66 12.89 4.90
CA ALA A 99 -5.08 12.91 5.23
C ALA A 99 -5.85 13.96 4.42
N LEU A 100 -5.28 15.16 4.23
CA LEU A 100 -5.87 16.21 3.39
C LEU A 100 -5.96 15.78 1.92
N CYS A 101 -4.96 15.09 1.39
CA CYS A 101 -5.02 14.50 0.05
C CYS A 101 -6.13 13.45 -0.06
N GLY A 102 -6.24 12.56 0.92
CA GLY A 102 -7.33 11.58 0.99
C GLY A 102 -8.71 12.23 1.12
N LEU A 103 -8.82 13.29 1.94
CA LEU A 103 -10.04 14.09 2.09
C LEU A 103 -10.43 14.76 0.77
N PHE A 104 -9.48 15.34 0.04
CA PHE A 104 -9.69 15.93 -1.27
C PHE A 104 -10.31 14.92 -2.24
N ASN A 105 -9.72 13.73 -2.38
CA ASN A 105 -10.30 12.66 -3.21
C ASN A 105 -11.69 12.25 -2.71
N GLY A 106 -11.85 12.08 -1.40
CA GLY A 106 -13.13 11.73 -0.79
C GLY A 106 -14.22 12.73 -1.10
N ILE A 107 -13.93 14.03 -1.07
CA ILE A 107 -14.88 15.11 -1.42
C ILE A 107 -15.23 15.06 -2.92
N LEU A 108 -14.25 14.94 -3.80
CA LEU A 108 -14.47 14.86 -5.24
C LEU A 108 -15.37 13.68 -5.62
N ILE A 109 -15.18 12.54 -4.98
CA ILE A 109 -15.92 11.31 -5.29
C ILE A 109 -17.28 11.28 -4.61
N ALA A 110 -17.36 11.61 -3.32
CA ALA A 110 -18.59 11.46 -2.55
C ALA A 110 -19.56 12.65 -2.69
N ILE A 111 -19.05 13.88 -2.85
CA ILE A 111 -19.87 15.10 -2.91
C ILE A 111 -20.01 15.57 -4.34
N VAL A 112 -18.90 15.78 -5.06
CA VAL A 112 -18.93 16.25 -6.45
C VAL A 112 -19.35 15.14 -7.41
N LYS A 113 -19.24 13.86 -7.00
CA LYS A 113 -19.63 12.65 -7.76
C LYS A 113 -18.79 12.42 -9.02
N ILE A 114 -17.51 12.80 -8.97
CA ILE A 114 -16.55 12.42 -10.01
C ILE A 114 -16.26 10.92 -9.88
N GLN A 115 -16.11 10.25 -11.03
CA GLN A 115 -15.74 8.85 -11.06
C GLN A 115 -14.40 8.63 -10.31
N PRO A 116 -14.27 7.63 -9.42
CA PRO A 116 -13.11 7.44 -8.56
C PRO A 116 -11.77 7.46 -9.29
N ILE A 117 -11.66 6.73 -10.40
CA ILE A 117 -10.43 6.66 -11.19
C ILE A 117 -10.04 8.05 -11.72
N ILE A 118 -10.99 8.86 -12.18
CA ILE A 118 -10.72 10.20 -12.73
C ILE A 118 -10.27 11.15 -11.60
N ALA A 119 -10.98 11.14 -10.47
CA ALA A 119 -10.64 11.99 -9.33
C ALA A 119 -9.24 11.70 -8.80
N THR A 120 -8.90 10.42 -8.62
CA THR A 120 -7.59 10.01 -8.10
C THR A 120 -6.47 10.16 -9.13
N LEU A 121 -6.76 10.07 -10.44
CA LEU A 121 -5.81 10.39 -11.52
C LEU A 121 -5.36 11.85 -11.46
N ILE A 122 -6.28 12.78 -11.20
CA ILE A 122 -5.94 14.20 -11.03
C ILE A 122 -4.91 14.35 -9.91
N LEU A 123 -5.16 13.76 -8.75
CA LEU A 123 -4.23 13.83 -7.62
C LEU A 123 -2.95 13.03 -7.85
N MET A 124 -2.99 11.93 -8.59
CA MET A 124 -1.80 11.17 -8.98
C MET A 124 -0.81 12.06 -9.74
N VAL A 125 -1.28 12.84 -10.73
CA VAL A 125 -0.42 13.72 -11.54
C VAL A 125 -0.06 15.00 -10.78
N ALA A 126 -1.06 15.72 -10.29
CA ALA A 126 -0.86 16.98 -9.57
C ALA A 126 -0.09 16.77 -8.27
N GLY A 127 -0.38 15.71 -7.53
CA GLY A 127 0.30 15.36 -6.28
C GLY A 127 1.78 15.02 -6.49
N ARG A 128 2.13 14.34 -7.59
CA ARG A 128 3.53 14.10 -7.95
C ARG A 128 4.25 15.43 -8.23
N GLY A 129 3.63 16.34 -8.96
CA GLY A 129 4.13 17.68 -9.19
C GLY A 129 4.31 18.48 -7.89
N LEU A 130 3.34 18.42 -6.98
CA LEU A 130 3.44 19.06 -5.65
C LEU A 130 4.60 18.49 -4.82
N ALA A 131 4.79 17.17 -4.81
CA ALA A 131 5.91 16.54 -4.11
C ALA A 131 7.26 17.03 -4.67
N MET A 132 7.38 17.14 -5.98
CA MET A 132 8.56 17.71 -6.63
C MET A 132 8.77 19.20 -6.29
N LEU A 133 7.70 19.99 -6.19
CA LEU A 133 7.81 21.38 -5.75
C LEU A 133 8.33 21.49 -4.31
N PHE A 134 7.88 20.62 -3.40
CA PHE A 134 8.38 20.60 -2.02
C PHE A 134 9.86 20.22 -1.92
N THR A 135 10.38 19.47 -2.86
CA THR A 135 11.81 19.08 -2.91
C THR A 135 12.64 19.99 -3.82
N GLY A 136 12.03 21.00 -4.48
CA GLY A 136 12.69 21.81 -5.49
C GLY A 136 13.14 20.99 -6.72
N GLY A 137 12.59 19.80 -6.93
CA GLY A 137 12.98 18.86 -7.99
C GLY A 137 14.27 18.10 -7.71
N TYR A 138 14.84 18.22 -6.51
CA TYR A 138 16.07 17.53 -6.10
C TYR A 138 15.80 16.36 -5.18
N VAL A 139 16.77 15.46 -5.09
CA VAL A 139 16.82 14.44 -4.04
C VAL A 139 17.33 15.11 -2.76
N LEU A 140 16.47 15.19 -1.74
CA LEU A 140 16.82 15.80 -0.48
C LEU A 140 17.33 14.73 0.50
N ASN A 141 18.62 14.80 0.84
CA ASN A 141 19.20 14.01 1.93
C ASN A 141 18.97 14.70 3.27
N TYR A 142 18.97 13.94 4.35
CA TYR A 142 18.80 14.43 5.71
C TYR A 142 19.62 13.58 6.69
N ASP A 143 19.79 14.09 7.91
CA ASP A 143 20.39 13.36 9.03
C ASP A 143 19.47 13.53 10.25
N HIS A 144 18.75 12.45 10.58
CA HIS A 144 17.84 12.41 11.74
C HIS A 144 17.70 10.96 12.25
N PRO A 145 18.55 10.49 13.17
CA PRO A 145 18.63 9.09 13.57
C PRO A 145 17.31 8.48 14.04
N THR A 146 16.50 9.27 14.77
CA THR A 146 15.19 8.80 15.25
C THR A 146 14.18 8.60 14.11
N TYR A 147 14.24 9.42 13.05
CA TYR A 147 13.37 9.22 11.87
C TYR A 147 13.86 8.06 11.02
N GLU A 148 15.17 7.93 10.83
CA GLU A 148 15.79 6.81 10.09
C GLU A 148 15.44 5.47 10.74
N SER A 149 15.32 5.43 12.07
CA SER A 149 14.93 4.19 12.77
C SER A 149 13.56 3.65 12.36
N LEU A 150 12.67 4.47 11.80
CA LEU A 150 11.38 4.01 11.27
C LEU A 150 11.52 3.15 10.01
N GLY A 151 12.61 3.32 9.25
CA GLY A 151 12.90 2.55 8.04
C GLY A 151 13.93 1.45 8.24
N VAL A 152 15.05 1.77 8.93
CA VAL A 152 16.18 0.85 9.07
C VAL A 152 16.41 0.36 10.49
N GLY A 153 15.70 0.90 11.48
CA GLY A 153 15.82 0.50 12.88
C GLY A 153 15.18 -0.86 13.17
N ASP A 154 15.55 -1.41 14.33
CA ASP A 154 15.03 -2.67 14.85
C ASP A 154 14.47 -2.47 16.26
N TRP A 155 13.32 -3.09 16.54
CA TRP A 155 12.78 -3.25 17.88
C TRP A 155 12.77 -4.73 18.23
N PHE A 156 13.37 -5.08 19.35
CA PHE A 156 13.50 -6.48 19.80
C PHE A 156 14.12 -7.40 18.73
N GLY A 157 15.02 -6.87 17.90
CA GLY A 157 15.67 -7.60 16.81
C GLY A 157 14.81 -7.80 15.55
N VAL A 158 13.62 -7.19 15.48
CA VAL A 158 12.75 -7.23 14.30
C VAL A 158 12.68 -5.83 13.68
N PRO A 159 12.75 -5.68 12.34
CA PRO A 159 12.65 -4.39 11.66
C PRO A 159 11.39 -3.61 12.00
N VAL A 160 11.54 -2.32 12.36
CA VAL A 160 10.44 -1.42 12.75
C VAL A 160 9.30 -1.36 11.72
N PRO A 161 9.56 -1.34 10.39
CA PRO A 161 8.47 -1.33 9.39
C PRO A 161 7.46 -2.48 9.55
N ILE A 162 7.91 -3.65 10.04
CA ILE A 162 7.03 -4.81 10.28
C ILE A 162 6.03 -4.49 11.39
N PHE A 163 6.48 -3.87 12.48
CA PHE A 163 5.58 -3.45 13.58
C PHE A 163 4.58 -2.40 13.12
N LEU A 164 5.00 -1.46 12.27
CA LEU A 164 4.10 -0.45 11.69
C LEU A 164 3.04 -1.09 10.80
N ALA A 165 3.41 -2.08 10.00
CA ALA A 165 2.47 -2.81 9.14
C ALA A 165 1.48 -3.64 9.96
N VAL A 166 1.96 -4.37 10.97
CA VAL A 166 1.10 -5.14 11.90
C VAL A 166 0.19 -4.21 12.70
N GLY A 167 0.72 -3.10 13.21
CA GLY A 167 -0.07 -2.09 13.91
C GLY A 167 -1.18 -1.51 13.04
N THR A 168 -0.87 -1.18 11.78
CA THR A 168 -1.87 -0.69 10.81
C THR A 168 -2.92 -1.76 10.51
N PHE A 169 -2.51 -3.02 10.32
CA PHE A 169 -3.45 -4.13 10.14
C PHE A 169 -4.38 -4.26 11.33
N LEU A 170 -3.85 -4.30 12.55
CA LEU A 170 -4.65 -4.43 13.76
C LEU A 170 -5.60 -3.24 13.95
N LEU A 171 -5.17 -2.03 13.66
CA LEU A 171 -6.00 -0.84 13.75
C LEU A 171 -7.15 -0.89 12.75
N ILE A 172 -6.88 -1.18 11.48
CA ILE A 172 -7.91 -1.30 10.44
C ILE A 172 -8.84 -2.47 10.76
N TRP A 173 -8.31 -3.61 11.19
CA TRP A 173 -9.10 -4.76 11.61
C TRP A 173 -10.02 -4.41 12.78
N LEU A 174 -9.50 -3.73 13.82
CA LEU A 174 -10.28 -3.29 14.97
C LEU A 174 -11.40 -2.33 14.55
N VAL A 175 -11.07 -1.31 13.75
CA VAL A 175 -12.04 -0.33 13.24
C VAL A 175 -13.13 -1.00 12.41
N THR A 176 -12.77 -1.94 11.55
CA THR A 176 -13.75 -2.59 10.66
C THR A 176 -14.57 -3.70 11.34
N THR A 177 -14.05 -4.32 12.42
CA THR A 177 -14.77 -5.42 13.10
C THR A 177 -15.48 -4.99 14.37
N ARG A 178 -14.97 -3.96 15.06
CA ARG A 178 -15.51 -3.50 16.36
C ARG A 178 -16.33 -2.22 16.26
N THR A 179 -16.36 -1.58 15.09
CA THR A 179 -17.22 -0.42 14.84
C THR A 179 -18.19 -0.72 13.69
N PRO A 180 -19.29 0.04 13.56
CA PRO A 180 -20.22 -0.12 12.45
C PRO A 180 -19.60 0.14 11.07
N LEU A 181 -18.42 0.77 11.01
CA LEU A 181 -17.80 1.23 9.76
C LEU A 181 -17.59 0.08 8.76
N GLY A 182 -17.15 -1.10 9.23
CA GLY A 182 -16.94 -2.24 8.34
C GLY A 182 -18.24 -2.72 7.67
N LEU A 183 -19.37 -2.75 8.40
CA LEU A 183 -20.67 -3.07 7.85
C LEU A 183 -21.14 -1.98 6.85
N LEU A 184 -20.93 -0.71 7.21
CA LEU A 184 -21.29 0.43 6.36
C LEU A 184 -20.48 0.46 5.05
N ILE A 185 -19.20 0.06 5.09
CA ILE A 185 -18.35 -0.11 3.91
C ILE A 185 -18.92 -1.20 3.01
N GLN A 186 -19.23 -2.38 3.58
CA GLN A 186 -19.76 -3.51 2.80
C GLN A 186 -21.14 -3.19 2.19
N SER A 187 -22.02 -2.56 2.95
CA SER A 187 -23.35 -2.17 2.45
C SER A 187 -23.26 -1.12 1.34
N THR A 188 -22.41 -0.10 1.53
CA THR A 188 -22.20 0.98 0.55
C THR A 188 -21.66 0.43 -0.76
N GLY A 189 -20.68 -0.49 -0.71
CA GLY A 189 -20.10 -1.09 -1.91
C GLY A 189 -20.98 -2.19 -2.52
N GLY A 190 -21.85 -2.84 -1.75
CA GLY A 190 -22.78 -3.83 -2.28
C GLY A 190 -23.94 -3.21 -3.07
N ASN A 191 -24.51 -2.13 -2.56
CA ASN A 191 -25.53 -1.33 -3.25
C ASN A 191 -25.66 0.04 -2.57
N GLU A 192 -25.04 1.05 -3.15
CA GLU A 192 -25.07 2.43 -2.61
C GLU A 192 -26.49 2.97 -2.48
N THR A 193 -27.33 2.72 -3.47
CA THR A 193 -28.72 3.23 -3.49
C THR A 193 -29.54 2.62 -2.36
N ALA A 194 -29.49 1.30 -2.19
CA ALA A 194 -30.19 0.60 -1.11
C ALA A 194 -29.67 1.04 0.27
N SER A 195 -28.35 1.20 0.41
CA SER A 195 -27.73 1.68 1.66
C SER A 195 -28.23 3.08 2.04
N ARG A 196 -28.38 3.98 1.08
CA ARG A 196 -28.93 5.33 1.32
C ARG A 196 -30.38 5.28 1.76
N TYR A 197 -31.22 4.44 1.15
CA TYR A 197 -32.60 4.27 1.57
C TYR A 197 -32.72 3.64 2.95
N SER A 198 -31.75 2.86 3.38
CA SER A 198 -31.65 2.31 4.75
C SER A 198 -31.12 3.32 5.78
N GLY A 199 -30.93 4.60 5.40
CA GLY A 199 -30.47 5.66 6.29
C GLY A 199 -28.95 5.82 6.41
N THR A 200 -28.15 5.03 5.66
CA THR A 200 -26.69 5.15 5.68
C THR A 200 -26.23 6.40 4.93
N ASN A 201 -25.41 7.23 5.55
CA ASN A 201 -24.74 8.33 4.87
C ASN A 201 -23.53 7.84 4.08
N THR A 202 -23.77 7.32 2.86
CA THR A 202 -22.74 6.73 1.99
C THR A 202 -21.62 7.73 1.62
N LYS A 203 -21.93 9.04 1.61
CA LYS A 203 -20.93 10.09 1.34
C LYS A 203 -19.87 10.13 2.44
N VAL A 204 -20.30 10.15 3.70
CA VAL A 204 -19.39 10.16 4.85
C VAL A 204 -18.56 8.88 4.88
N VAL A 205 -19.15 7.72 4.61
CA VAL A 205 -18.43 6.44 4.55
C VAL A 205 -17.31 6.50 3.50
N LYS A 206 -17.61 6.97 2.28
CA LYS A 206 -16.60 7.13 1.22
C LYS A 206 -15.49 8.09 1.63
N ILE A 207 -15.83 9.27 2.18
CA ILE A 207 -14.83 10.24 2.64
C ILE A 207 -13.90 9.62 3.68
N ILE A 208 -14.44 8.93 4.70
CA ILE A 208 -13.63 8.28 5.74
C ILE A 208 -12.67 7.27 5.11
N VAL A 209 -13.14 6.46 4.18
CA VAL A 209 -12.32 5.43 3.52
C VAL A 209 -11.18 6.07 2.72
N TYR A 210 -11.45 7.17 1.99
CA TYR A 210 -10.39 7.87 1.26
C TYR A 210 -9.41 8.60 2.18
N VAL A 211 -9.82 9.10 3.33
CA VAL A 211 -8.91 9.62 4.36
C VAL A 211 -8.04 8.49 4.95
N MET A 212 -8.63 7.32 5.21
CA MET A 212 -7.89 6.18 5.73
C MET A 212 -6.80 5.69 4.76
N ILE A 213 -7.11 5.58 3.46
CA ILE A 213 -6.08 5.21 2.49
C ILE A 213 -5.03 6.31 2.33
N GLY A 214 -5.41 7.59 2.42
CA GLY A 214 -4.48 8.70 2.46
C GLY A 214 -3.48 8.57 3.62
N LEU A 215 -3.97 8.30 4.84
CA LEU A 215 -3.11 8.05 6.02
C LEU A 215 -2.20 6.82 5.83
N CYS A 216 -2.71 5.73 5.29
CA CYS A 216 -1.91 4.54 4.96
C CYS A 216 -0.79 4.88 3.96
N SER A 217 -1.12 5.65 2.92
CA SER A 217 -0.15 6.10 1.92
C SER A 217 0.90 7.03 2.52
N GLY A 218 0.49 7.94 3.40
CA GLY A 218 1.40 8.82 4.13
C GLY A 218 2.37 8.06 5.01
N LEU A 219 1.88 7.06 5.76
CA LEU A 219 2.72 6.20 6.60
C LEU A 219 3.73 5.39 5.75
N ALA A 220 3.29 4.87 4.61
CA ALA A 220 4.20 4.20 3.68
C ALA A 220 5.26 5.16 3.12
N GLY A 221 4.90 6.41 2.82
CA GLY A 221 5.82 7.46 2.38
C GLY A 221 6.91 7.77 3.41
N ILE A 222 6.52 7.85 4.70
CA ILE A 222 7.46 7.99 5.82
C ILE A 222 8.43 6.79 5.85
N ILE A 223 7.94 5.56 5.74
CA ILE A 223 8.78 4.37 5.77
C ILE A 223 9.74 4.35 4.57
N PHE A 224 9.28 4.71 3.37
CA PHE A 224 10.14 4.75 2.18
C PHE A 224 11.28 5.76 2.33
N THR A 225 10.99 6.99 2.78
CA THR A 225 12.03 8.00 2.96
C THR A 225 12.97 7.68 4.12
N ALA A 226 12.46 7.02 5.16
CA ALA A 226 13.28 6.56 6.28
C ALA A 226 14.19 5.38 5.89
N ASP A 227 13.74 4.47 5.01
CA ASP A 227 14.53 3.32 4.53
C ASP A 227 15.67 3.75 3.59
N VAL A 228 15.41 4.75 2.71
CA VAL A 228 16.40 5.25 1.72
C VAL A 228 17.21 6.43 2.27
N GLN A 229 16.84 6.99 3.42
CA GLN A 229 17.46 8.16 4.05
C GLN A 229 17.48 9.40 3.16
N SER A 230 16.52 9.49 2.27
CA SER A 230 16.37 10.63 1.35
C SER A 230 14.94 10.75 0.85
N ALA A 231 14.57 11.93 0.34
CA ALA A 231 13.32 12.15 -0.37
C ALA A 231 13.60 12.39 -1.86
N ASP A 232 13.33 11.38 -2.66
CA ASP A 232 13.23 11.47 -4.11
C ASP A 232 11.76 11.48 -4.52
N ALA A 233 11.20 12.68 -4.69
CA ALA A 233 9.79 12.86 -4.99
C ALA A 233 9.37 12.23 -6.33
N ALA A 234 10.30 12.00 -7.27
CA ALA A 234 10.01 11.37 -8.54
C ALA A 234 9.79 9.85 -8.41
N PHE A 235 10.53 9.20 -7.50
CA PHE A 235 10.57 7.74 -7.40
C PHE A 235 9.84 7.18 -6.17
N ILE A 236 9.62 7.95 -5.09
CA ILE A 236 8.86 7.48 -3.92
C ILE A 236 7.48 6.99 -4.35
N GLY A 237 7.19 5.73 -4.03
CA GLY A 237 5.89 5.12 -4.29
C GLY A 237 5.53 5.00 -5.78
N LEU A 238 6.50 5.02 -6.69
CA LEU A 238 6.25 4.87 -8.12
C LEU A 238 5.71 3.45 -8.41
N TRP A 239 4.57 3.37 -9.10
CA TRP A 239 3.86 2.14 -9.46
C TRP A 239 3.27 1.33 -8.30
N ILE A 240 3.34 1.85 -7.06
CA ILE A 240 2.84 1.12 -5.88
C ILE A 240 1.32 0.96 -5.88
N GLU A 241 0.60 1.85 -6.56
CA GLU A 241 -0.84 1.75 -6.78
C GLU A 241 -1.23 0.44 -7.47
N LEU A 242 -0.47 0.03 -8.48
CA LEU A 242 -0.70 -1.22 -9.20
C LEU A 242 -0.43 -2.43 -8.30
N GLU A 243 0.66 -2.39 -7.54
CA GLU A 243 1.00 -3.46 -6.60
C GLU A 243 -0.06 -3.60 -5.49
N ALA A 244 -0.57 -2.47 -4.98
CA ALA A 244 -1.62 -2.46 -3.95
C ALA A 244 -2.94 -3.03 -4.48
N ILE A 245 -3.39 -2.60 -5.66
CA ILE A 245 -4.60 -3.15 -6.30
C ILE A 245 -4.46 -4.65 -6.51
N LEU A 246 -3.31 -5.10 -7.01
CA LEU A 246 -3.02 -6.51 -7.22
C LEU A 246 -3.06 -7.31 -5.93
N ALA A 247 -2.44 -6.81 -4.84
CA ALA A 247 -2.46 -7.46 -3.55
C ALA A 247 -3.91 -7.71 -3.07
N VAL A 248 -4.76 -6.70 -3.24
CA VAL A 248 -6.18 -6.77 -2.86
C VAL A 248 -6.95 -7.78 -3.72
N VAL A 249 -6.70 -7.78 -5.03
CA VAL A 249 -7.37 -8.67 -5.98
C VAL A 249 -6.91 -10.11 -5.79
N ILE A 250 -5.60 -10.36 -5.64
CA ILE A 250 -5.06 -11.69 -5.32
C ILE A 250 -5.61 -12.18 -3.98
N GLY A 251 -5.77 -11.27 -3.02
CA GLY A 251 -6.38 -11.53 -1.72
C GLY A 251 -7.86 -11.90 -1.76
N GLY A 252 -8.50 -11.87 -2.93
CA GLY A 252 -9.88 -12.32 -3.15
C GLY A 252 -10.95 -11.26 -2.92
N THR A 253 -10.59 -9.99 -2.74
CA THR A 253 -11.55 -8.89 -2.70
C THR A 253 -12.00 -8.56 -4.13
N ALA A 254 -13.31 -8.56 -4.36
CA ALA A 254 -13.89 -8.29 -5.67
C ALA A 254 -13.86 -6.79 -5.98
N MET A 255 -13.50 -6.40 -7.21
CA MET A 255 -13.49 -5.00 -7.64
C MET A 255 -14.90 -4.38 -7.77
N THR A 256 -15.94 -5.22 -7.72
CA THR A 256 -17.35 -4.80 -7.74
C THR A 256 -17.85 -4.28 -6.38
N GLY A 257 -16.96 -4.20 -5.38
CA GLY A 257 -17.30 -3.75 -4.04
C GLY A 257 -18.04 -4.79 -3.17
N GLY A 258 -18.42 -4.36 -1.98
CA GLY A 258 -19.13 -5.15 -0.99
C GLY A 258 -18.20 -5.97 -0.10
N ARG A 259 -18.04 -7.26 -0.37
CA ARG A 259 -17.22 -8.15 0.48
C ARG A 259 -15.73 -7.93 0.30
N TYR A 260 -15.00 -7.89 1.40
CA TYR A 260 -13.54 -7.77 1.41
C TYR A 260 -12.90 -8.69 2.44
N SER A 261 -11.60 -8.94 2.30
CA SER A 261 -10.81 -9.76 3.22
C SER A 261 -9.46 -9.11 3.50
N LEU A 262 -9.30 -8.53 4.69
CA LEU A 262 -8.02 -7.96 5.13
C LEU A 262 -6.91 -9.01 5.19
N ALA A 263 -7.22 -10.20 5.74
CA ALA A 263 -6.25 -11.31 5.80
C ALA A 263 -5.86 -11.78 4.39
N GLY A 264 -6.81 -11.83 3.45
CA GLY A 264 -6.54 -12.11 2.05
C GLY A 264 -5.58 -11.09 1.44
N THR A 265 -5.78 -9.79 1.70
CA THR A 265 -4.89 -8.72 1.23
C THR A 265 -3.47 -8.88 1.77
N VAL A 266 -3.31 -9.27 3.05
CA VAL A 266 -1.97 -9.57 3.61
C VAL A 266 -1.28 -10.65 2.81
N VAL A 267 -1.96 -11.76 2.56
CA VAL A 267 -1.42 -12.87 1.76
C VAL A 267 -1.08 -12.40 0.33
N GLY A 268 -1.97 -11.62 -0.30
CA GLY A 268 -1.74 -11.05 -1.62
C GLY A 268 -0.51 -10.16 -1.69
N ALA A 269 -0.33 -9.27 -0.72
CA ALA A 269 0.84 -8.39 -0.62
C ALA A 269 2.14 -9.19 -0.43
N LEU A 270 2.12 -10.23 0.41
CA LEU A 270 3.27 -11.12 0.61
C LEU A 270 3.61 -11.91 -0.65
N ILE A 271 2.61 -12.36 -1.42
CA ILE A 271 2.83 -13.06 -2.70
C ILE A 271 3.55 -12.13 -3.68
N ILE A 272 3.08 -10.88 -3.83
CA ILE A 272 3.69 -9.89 -4.72
C ILE A 272 5.12 -9.59 -4.29
N GLN A 273 5.34 -9.33 -2.99
CA GLN A 273 6.68 -9.05 -2.50
C GLN A 273 7.62 -10.24 -2.67
N THR A 274 7.15 -11.46 -2.42
CA THR A 274 7.95 -12.67 -2.64
C THR A 274 8.37 -12.79 -4.10
N LEU A 275 7.47 -12.49 -5.04
CA LEU A 275 7.77 -12.48 -6.47
C LEU A 275 8.85 -11.45 -6.80
N ILE A 276 8.70 -10.20 -6.34
CA ILE A 276 9.68 -9.13 -6.56
C ILE A 276 11.05 -9.52 -5.99
N THR A 277 11.07 -9.99 -4.73
CA THR A 277 12.31 -10.41 -4.07
C THR A 277 12.97 -11.56 -4.81
N THR A 278 12.18 -12.54 -5.30
CA THR A 278 12.71 -13.66 -6.09
C THR A 278 13.38 -13.19 -7.38
N LEU A 279 12.79 -12.23 -8.09
CA LEU A 279 13.37 -11.67 -9.31
C LEU A 279 14.68 -10.93 -9.02
N LEU A 280 14.71 -10.15 -7.95
CA LEU A 280 15.90 -9.40 -7.53
C LEU A 280 17.05 -10.34 -7.09
N THR A 281 16.76 -11.39 -6.32
CA THR A 281 17.78 -12.35 -5.88
C THR A 281 18.36 -13.16 -7.03
N ARG A 282 17.66 -13.27 -8.15
CA ARG A 282 18.13 -13.89 -9.39
C ARG A 282 18.85 -12.93 -10.32
N ALA A 283 19.17 -11.73 -9.86
CA ALA A 283 19.78 -10.67 -10.66
C ALA A 283 19.05 -10.38 -11.99
N VAL A 284 17.72 -10.58 -12.01
CA VAL A 284 16.91 -10.22 -13.16
C VAL A 284 16.89 -8.68 -13.25
N PRO A 285 17.25 -8.09 -14.39
CA PRO A 285 17.22 -6.64 -14.55
C PRO A 285 15.85 -6.04 -14.24
N VAL A 286 15.83 -4.87 -13.59
CA VAL A 286 14.60 -4.22 -13.11
C VAL A 286 13.56 -4.02 -14.22
N GLN A 287 14.00 -3.83 -15.46
CA GLN A 287 13.14 -3.67 -16.63
C GLN A 287 12.23 -4.89 -16.86
N TYR A 288 12.72 -6.09 -16.58
CA TYR A 288 11.91 -7.31 -16.69
C TYR A 288 10.95 -7.50 -15.54
N THR A 289 11.21 -6.89 -14.38
CA THR A 289 10.31 -6.97 -13.21
C THR A 289 8.91 -6.45 -13.54
N LEU A 290 8.82 -5.34 -14.27
CA LEU A 290 7.54 -4.77 -14.71
C LEU A 290 6.78 -5.71 -15.65
N ILE A 291 7.47 -6.40 -16.57
CA ILE A 291 6.87 -7.37 -17.48
C ILE A 291 6.34 -8.58 -16.69
N PHE A 292 7.13 -9.06 -15.71
CA PHE A 292 6.70 -10.16 -14.84
C PHE A 292 5.48 -9.76 -13.98
N GLN A 293 5.49 -8.58 -13.39
CA GLN A 293 4.34 -8.06 -12.64
C GLN A 293 3.10 -8.00 -13.53
N ALA A 294 3.20 -7.42 -14.72
CA ALA A 294 2.10 -7.37 -15.67
C ALA A 294 1.59 -8.76 -16.06
N SER A 295 2.49 -9.72 -16.29
CA SER A 295 2.13 -11.11 -16.59
C SER A 295 1.36 -11.78 -15.45
N VAL A 296 1.80 -11.56 -14.20
CA VAL A 296 1.10 -12.08 -13.01
C VAL A 296 -0.29 -11.46 -12.89
N VAL A 297 -0.42 -10.15 -13.14
CA VAL A 297 -1.73 -9.47 -13.19
C VAL A 297 -2.67 -10.18 -14.15
N VAL A 298 -2.23 -10.35 -15.39
CA VAL A 298 -3.05 -10.96 -16.44
C VAL A 298 -3.45 -12.38 -16.05
N ILE A 299 -2.52 -13.20 -15.55
CA ILE A 299 -2.80 -14.56 -15.10
C ILE A 299 -3.84 -14.57 -13.99
N VAL A 300 -3.66 -13.71 -12.96
CA VAL A 300 -4.60 -13.65 -11.83
C VAL A 300 -5.98 -13.19 -12.27
N LEU A 301 -6.08 -12.17 -13.12
CA LEU A 301 -7.36 -11.70 -13.65
C LEU A 301 -8.07 -12.77 -14.48
N ILE A 302 -7.33 -13.52 -15.30
CA ILE A 302 -7.87 -14.65 -16.07
C ILE A 302 -8.41 -15.72 -15.11
N LEU A 303 -7.65 -16.11 -14.09
CA LEU A 303 -8.06 -17.12 -13.11
C LEU A 303 -9.27 -16.71 -12.28
N GLN A 304 -9.41 -15.41 -12.01
CA GLN A 304 -10.56 -14.85 -11.27
C GLN A 304 -11.80 -14.64 -12.14
N SER A 305 -11.64 -14.66 -13.46
CA SER A 305 -12.76 -14.46 -14.38
C SER A 305 -13.88 -15.49 -14.14
N SER A 306 -15.12 -15.00 -14.07
CA SER A 306 -16.32 -15.84 -13.88
C SER A 306 -16.44 -16.92 -14.96
N LYS A 307 -16.05 -16.61 -16.21
CA LYS A 307 -16.05 -17.55 -17.32
C LYS A 307 -15.07 -18.71 -17.12
N VAL A 308 -13.87 -18.41 -16.59
CA VAL A 308 -12.84 -19.44 -16.32
C VAL A 308 -13.29 -20.33 -15.16
N LYS A 309 -13.87 -19.76 -14.10
CA LYS A 309 -14.44 -20.52 -12.98
C LYS A 309 -15.57 -21.45 -13.44
N GLU A 310 -16.46 -20.98 -14.29
CA GLU A 310 -17.56 -21.78 -14.86
C GLU A 310 -17.03 -22.92 -15.74
N LEU A 311 -16.04 -22.66 -16.60
CA LEU A 311 -15.40 -23.67 -17.42
C LEU A 311 -14.68 -24.73 -16.58
N ALA A 312 -14.00 -24.31 -15.52
CA ALA A 312 -13.33 -25.23 -14.59
C ALA A 312 -14.34 -26.12 -13.84
N PHE A 313 -15.47 -25.55 -13.40
CA PHE A 313 -16.55 -26.30 -12.76
C PHE A 313 -17.19 -27.31 -13.72
N LYS A 314 -17.52 -26.89 -14.95
CA LYS A 314 -18.06 -27.79 -15.99
C LYS A 314 -17.12 -28.95 -16.33
N ARG A 315 -15.79 -28.70 -16.36
CA ARG A 315 -14.79 -29.75 -16.59
C ARG A 315 -14.70 -30.72 -15.41
N ARG A 316 -14.79 -30.27 -14.17
CA ARG A 316 -14.84 -31.13 -12.97
C ARG A 316 -16.06 -32.03 -12.97
N ALA A 317 -17.26 -31.46 -13.15
CA ALA A 317 -18.50 -32.21 -13.23
C ALA A 317 -18.48 -33.28 -14.35
N LYS A 318 -17.90 -32.96 -15.53
CA LYS A 318 -17.76 -33.92 -16.62
C LYS A 318 -16.74 -35.03 -16.31
N LYS A 319 -15.72 -34.74 -15.49
CA LYS A 319 -14.72 -35.74 -15.07
C LYS A 319 -15.31 -36.71 -14.03
N GLU A 320 -16.08 -36.19 -13.10
CA GLU A 320 -16.78 -36.99 -12.09
C GLU A 320 -17.84 -37.90 -12.72
N ALA A 321 -18.63 -37.37 -13.68
CA ALA A 321 -19.60 -38.18 -14.42
C ALA A 321 -18.95 -39.32 -15.25
N ARG A 322 -17.69 -39.15 -15.70
CA ARG A 322 -16.93 -40.18 -16.40
C ARG A 322 -16.26 -41.20 -15.48
N SER A 323 -16.07 -40.90 -14.19
CA SER A 323 -15.49 -41.84 -13.23
C SER A 323 -16.53 -42.75 -12.59
N HIS A 324 -17.83 -42.44 -12.78
CA HIS A 324 -18.95 -43.22 -12.27
C HIS A 324 -19.70 -43.99 -13.37
N ALA A 325 -19.25 -43.88 -14.62
CA ALA A 325 -19.70 -44.68 -15.78
C ALA A 325 -18.66 -45.73 -16.19
#